data_bfe5ca6384f8985fde99311c8992bc59
#
_entry.id   bfe5ca6384f8985fde99311c8992bc59
#
_cell.length_a   1.000
_cell.length_b   1.000
_cell.length_c   1.000
_cell.angle_alpha   90.00
_cell.angle_beta   90.00
_cell.angle_gamma   90.00
#
_symmetry.space_group_name_H-M   'P 1'
#
loop_
_entity.id
_entity.type
_entity.pdbx_description
1 polymer ?
#
loop_
_entity_poly.entity_id
_entity_poly.type
_entity_poly.pdbx_seq_one_letter_code
_entity_poly.pdbx_strand_id
1 'polypeptide(L)'
;MIRKRRHSLQKQLQLNKGFTLVELLVVIAIMAIVIGGSAIGVSVISRGNVKKAGNFVYTELNNLRSQTLTVNADWKLDIVKDTDGTCRLVTYKNDVQTESKTIGKGYNITISDYANSSDKTDYAVDSDKKATVTYTKSSGRVGSFIVNAGASRSDKLDVNNNLKAVITISRGSHSYDVTVWYSTGKLSLS
;
A
#
# COMPACT_ATOMS: atom_id res chain seq x y z
N MET A 1 11.52 -88.52 20.42
CA MET A 1 12.29 -87.55 21.23
C MET A 1 12.34 -86.24 20.51
N ILE A 2 11.43 -85.30 20.80
CA ILE A 2 11.31 -84.02 20.08
C ILE A 2 11.79 -82.95 21.03
N ARG A 3 12.93 -82.35 20.73
CA ARG A 3 13.46 -81.17 21.45
C ARG A 3 12.75 -79.88 20.94
N LYS A 4 11.87 -79.32 21.75
CA LYS A 4 11.28 -77.98 21.55
C LYS A 4 12.36 -76.90 21.74
N ARG A 5 12.80 -76.27 20.69
CA ARG A 5 13.60 -75.03 20.77
C ARG A 5 12.66 -73.87 21.22
N ARG A 6 12.89 -73.35 22.37
CA ARG A 6 12.27 -72.06 22.84
C ARG A 6 13.05 -70.95 22.22
N HIS A 7 12.46 -70.33 21.23
CA HIS A 7 12.89 -68.99 20.78
C HIS A 7 12.52 -68.00 21.86
N SER A 8 13.49 -67.49 22.59
CA SER A 8 13.32 -66.30 23.44
C SER A 8 13.20 -65.03 22.53
N LEU A 9 11.98 -64.56 22.35
CA LEU A 9 11.75 -63.28 21.81
C LEU A 9 12.18 -62.23 22.85
N GLN A 10 13.42 -61.75 22.76
CA GLN A 10 13.84 -60.55 23.44
C GLN A 10 13.10 -59.38 22.76
N LYS A 11 11.95 -59.01 23.33
CA LYS A 11 11.26 -57.78 23.02
C LYS A 11 12.18 -56.63 23.46
N GLN A 12 12.88 -56.03 22.52
CA GLN A 12 13.58 -54.77 22.76
C GLN A 12 12.56 -53.73 23.18
N LEU A 13 12.47 -53.50 24.48
CA LEU A 13 11.83 -52.32 25.02
C LEU A 13 12.64 -51.10 24.54
N GLN A 14 12.21 -50.48 23.48
CA GLN A 14 12.65 -49.12 23.14
C GLN A 14 12.28 -48.25 24.34
N LEU A 15 13.26 -47.93 25.14
CA LEU A 15 13.17 -46.91 26.17
C LEU A 15 12.83 -45.58 25.44
N ASN A 16 11.57 -45.21 25.43
CA ASN A 16 11.14 -43.86 25.09
C ASN A 16 11.83 -42.96 26.13
N LYS A 17 12.95 -42.38 25.73
CA LYS A 17 13.58 -41.31 26.53
C LYS A 17 12.61 -40.13 26.50
N GLY A 18 11.84 -39.95 27.57
CA GLY A 18 11.04 -38.78 27.77
C GLY A 18 11.96 -37.53 27.78
N PHE A 19 11.45 -36.42 27.28
CA PHE A 19 12.17 -35.16 27.34
C PHE A 19 12.51 -34.79 28.79
N THR A 20 13.71 -34.33 29.01
CA THR A 20 14.11 -33.82 30.32
C THR A 20 13.45 -32.47 30.56
N LEU A 21 13.18 -32.13 31.81
CA LEU A 21 12.59 -30.83 32.19
C LEU A 21 13.46 -29.66 31.68
N VAL A 22 14.78 -29.84 31.67
CA VAL A 22 15.75 -28.85 31.17
C VAL A 22 15.60 -28.66 29.64
N GLU A 23 15.44 -29.76 28.90
CA GLU A 23 15.25 -29.71 27.44
C GLU A 23 13.97 -28.97 27.04
N LEU A 24 12.86 -29.19 27.77
CA LEU A 24 11.63 -28.48 27.59
C LEU A 24 11.79 -26.96 27.90
N LEU A 25 12.50 -26.65 29.00
CA LEU A 25 12.76 -25.28 29.40
C LEU A 25 13.58 -24.52 28.36
N VAL A 26 14.61 -25.15 27.78
CA VAL A 26 15.42 -24.55 26.71
C VAL A 26 14.59 -24.33 25.45
N VAL A 27 13.73 -25.27 25.06
CA VAL A 27 12.86 -25.12 23.88
C VAL A 27 11.90 -23.96 24.03
N ILE A 28 11.23 -23.84 25.19
CA ILE A 28 10.31 -22.71 25.41
C ILE A 28 11.06 -21.37 25.49
N ALA A 29 12.27 -21.33 26.02
CA ALA A 29 13.10 -20.13 26.04
C ALA A 29 13.49 -19.70 24.60
N ILE A 30 13.90 -20.62 23.75
CA ILE A 30 14.21 -20.33 22.35
C ILE A 30 12.94 -19.87 21.59
N MET A 31 11.80 -20.55 21.80
CA MET A 31 10.54 -20.16 21.19
C MET A 31 10.12 -18.75 21.61
N ALA A 32 10.28 -18.38 22.87
CA ALA A 32 9.96 -17.06 23.36
C ALA A 32 10.80 -15.96 22.66
N ILE A 33 12.09 -16.21 22.43
CA ILE A 33 12.99 -15.28 21.72
C ILE A 33 12.58 -15.18 20.25
N VAL A 34 12.29 -16.29 19.58
CA VAL A 34 11.89 -16.32 18.16
C VAL A 34 10.57 -15.61 17.94
N ILE A 35 9.56 -15.87 18.81
CA ILE A 35 8.24 -15.21 18.71
C ILE A 35 8.37 -13.71 18.98
N GLY A 36 9.12 -13.31 20.01
CA GLY A 36 9.34 -11.89 20.35
C GLY A 36 10.06 -11.11 19.25
N GLY A 37 11.05 -11.71 18.59
CA GLY A 37 11.80 -11.10 17.48
C GLY A 37 10.98 -10.96 16.19
N SER A 38 10.06 -11.89 15.93
CA SER A 38 9.26 -11.91 14.69
C SER A 38 8.32 -10.72 14.56
N ALA A 39 7.71 -10.26 15.66
CA ALA A 39 6.77 -9.15 15.67
C ALA A 39 7.42 -7.83 15.24
N ILE A 40 8.67 -7.60 15.61
CA ILE A 40 9.43 -6.38 15.25
C ILE A 40 9.76 -6.38 13.75
N GLY A 41 10.16 -7.53 13.20
CA GLY A 41 10.53 -7.65 11.78
C GLY A 41 9.39 -7.32 10.82
N VAL A 42 8.18 -7.80 11.09
CA VAL A 42 6.99 -7.55 10.26
C VAL A 42 6.62 -6.06 10.21
N SER A 43 6.73 -5.35 11.33
CA SER A 43 6.44 -3.92 11.41
C SER A 43 7.42 -3.08 10.56
N VAL A 44 8.72 -3.38 10.62
CA VAL A 44 9.74 -2.67 9.84
C VAL A 44 9.53 -2.87 8.33
N ILE A 45 9.23 -4.10 7.89
CA ILE A 45 8.95 -4.42 6.48
C ILE A 45 7.70 -3.68 6.01
N SER A 46 6.63 -3.66 6.81
CA SER A 46 5.39 -2.96 6.47
C SER A 46 5.60 -1.46 6.29
N ARG A 47 6.33 -0.80 7.20
CA ARG A 47 6.70 0.61 7.10
C ARG A 47 7.49 0.91 5.83
N GLY A 48 8.49 0.07 5.50
CA GLY A 48 9.29 0.20 4.29
C GLY A 48 8.44 0.10 3.01
N ASN A 49 7.47 -0.81 2.99
CA ASN A 49 6.58 -1.00 1.86
C ASN A 49 5.62 0.18 1.65
N VAL A 50 5.05 0.75 2.72
CA VAL A 50 4.18 1.94 2.63
C VAL A 50 4.97 3.15 2.14
N LYS A 51 6.19 3.36 2.63
CA LYS A 51 7.08 4.42 2.14
C LYS A 51 7.42 4.27 0.66
N LYS A 52 7.72 3.04 0.20
CA LYS A 52 7.96 2.77 -1.23
C LYS A 52 6.71 3.08 -2.07
N ALA A 53 5.53 2.71 -1.61
CA ALA A 53 4.26 3.01 -2.27
C ALA A 53 4.01 4.52 -2.37
N GLY A 54 4.26 5.28 -1.31
CA GLY A 54 4.15 6.74 -1.32
C GLY A 54 5.15 7.40 -2.26
N ASN A 55 6.41 6.99 -2.22
CA ASN A 55 7.43 7.48 -3.15
C ASN A 55 7.07 7.18 -4.61
N PHE A 56 6.46 6.02 -4.85
CA PHE A 56 6.02 5.65 -6.18
C PHE A 56 4.89 6.57 -6.69
N VAL A 57 3.86 6.81 -5.89
CA VAL A 57 2.78 7.76 -6.21
C VAL A 57 3.34 9.17 -6.44
N TYR A 58 4.24 9.64 -5.59
CA TYR A 58 4.93 10.92 -5.74
C TYR A 58 5.66 11.03 -7.09
N THR A 59 6.43 10.00 -7.45
CA THR A 59 7.19 9.96 -8.69
C THR A 59 6.27 10.03 -9.91
N GLU A 60 5.18 9.26 -9.91
CA GLU A 60 4.25 9.24 -11.04
C GLU A 60 3.47 10.56 -11.19
N LEU A 61 3.09 11.20 -10.09
CA LEU A 61 2.49 12.54 -10.13
C LEU A 61 3.47 13.59 -10.65
N ASN A 62 4.75 13.50 -10.26
CA ASN A 62 5.79 14.41 -10.75
C ASN A 62 6.07 14.19 -12.25
N ASN A 63 6.09 12.92 -12.69
CA ASN A 63 6.19 12.56 -14.10
C ASN A 63 5.02 13.12 -14.91
N LEU A 64 3.78 12.93 -14.43
CA LEU A 64 2.58 13.48 -15.04
C LEU A 64 2.68 14.99 -15.22
N ARG A 65 3.08 15.69 -14.15
CA ARG A 65 3.28 17.15 -14.18
C ARG A 65 4.32 17.56 -15.21
N SER A 66 5.46 16.88 -15.24
CA SER A 66 6.52 17.13 -16.21
C SER A 66 6.06 16.88 -17.66
N GLN A 67 5.38 15.77 -17.91
CA GLN A 67 4.81 15.46 -19.23
C GLN A 67 3.79 16.51 -19.68
N THR A 68 2.93 16.97 -18.76
CA THR A 68 1.94 18.02 -19.06
C THR A 68 2.61 19.34 -19.45
N LEU A 69 3.75 19.69 -18.84
CA LEU A 69 4.49 20.92 -19.13
C LEU A 69 5.31 20.83 -20.44
N THR A 70 5.78 19.64 -20.80
CA THR A 70 6.74 19.46 -21.92
C THR A 70 6.08 19.01 -23.21
N VAL A 71 4.98 18.25 -23.12
CA VAL A 71 4.30 17.66 -24.28
C VAL A 71 2.92 18.28 -24.45
N ASN A 72 2.64 18.81 -25.64
CA ASN A 72 1.32 19.37 -25.95
C ASN A 72 0.27 18.25 -26.15
N ALA A 73 -0.17 17.67 -25.06
CA ALA A 73 -1.23 16.65 -24.98
C ALA A 73 -2.00 16.79 -23.69
N ASP A 74 -3.18 16.18 -23.62
CA ASP A 74 -3.96 16.13 -22.40
C ASP A 74 -3.55 14.88 -21.60
N TRP A 75 -2.90 15.11 -20.46
CA TRP A 75 -2.43 14.06 -19.58
C TRP A 75 -3.29 13.96 -18.33
N LYS A 76 -3.64 12.74 -17.94
CA LYS A 76 -4.32 12.45 -16.67
C LYS A 76 -3.77 11.18 -16.03
N LEU A 77 -3.82 11.14 -14.72
CA LEU A 77 -3.45 9.97 -13.90
C LEU A 77 -4.66 9.56 -13.08
N ASP A 78 -5.05 8.31 -13.22
CA ASP A 78 -6.06 7.67 -12.38
C ASP A 78 -5.37 6.84 -11.30
N ILE A 79 -5.78 7.03 -10.06
CA ILE A 79 -5.47 6.17 -8.92
C ILE A 79 -6.66 5.24 -8.76
N VAL A 80 -6.47 3.95 -8.96
CA VAL A 80 -7.54 2.95 -8.94
C VAL A 80 -7.23 1.83 -7.95
N LYS A 81 -8.28 1.26 -7.38
CA LYS A 81 -8.20 0.04 -6.59
C LYS A 81 -9.12 -0.99 -7.23
N ASP A 82 -8.56 -2.14 -7.60
CA ASP A 82 -9.31 -3.22 -8.21
C ASP A 82 -10.14 -3.98 -7.16
N THR A 83 -11.09 -4.78 -7.62
CA THR A 83 -11.93 -5.63 -6.76
C THR A 83 -11.15 -6.66 -5.95
N ASP A 84 -9.97 -7.06 -6.42
CA ASP A 84 -9.06 -7.97 -5.70
C ASP A 84 -8.19 -7.24 -4.64
N GLY A 85 -8.36 -5.92 -4.48
CA GLY A 85 -7.64 -5.07 -3.55
C GLY A 85 -6.27 -4.59 -4.05
N THR A 86 -5.95 -4.79 -5.33
CA THR A 86 -4.73 -4.27 -5.95
C THR A 86 -4.88 -2.78 -6.30
N CYS A 87 -3.95 -1.95 -5.84
CA CYS A 87 -3.90 -0.53 -6.17
C CYS A 87 -2.98 -0.31 -7.37
N ARG A 88 -3.43 0.51 -8.33
CA ARG A 88 -2.69 0.85 -9.56
C ARG A 88 -2.77 2.33 -9.87
N LEU A 89 -1.77 2.80 -10.60
CA LEU A 89 -1.74 4.11 -11.26
C LEU A 89 -1.88 3.89 -12.77
N VAL A 90 -2.84 4.56 -13.38
CA VAL A 90 -3.11 4.44 -14.81
C VAL A 90 -2.97 5.79 -15.46
N THR A 91 -2.02 5.94 -16.37
CA THR A 91 -1.74 7.18 -17.08
C THR A 91 -2.40 7.17 -18.45
N TYR A 92 -3.02 8.30 -18.81
CA TYR A 92 -3.66 8.50 -20.09
C TYR A 92 -3.09 9.73 -20.80
N LYS A 93 -3.01 9.65 -22.12
CA LYS A 93 -2.68 10.74 -23.04
C LYS A 93 -3.80 10.89 -24.05
N ASN A 94 -4.45 12.06 -24.11
CA ASN A 94 -5.60 12.32 -24.97
C ASN A 94 -6.68 11.23 -24.83
N ASP A 95 -7.02 10.85 -23.59
CA ASP A 95 -7.98 9.82 -23.20
C ASP A 95 -7.59 8.36 -23.60
N VAL A 96 -6.44 8.16 -24.21
CA VAL A 96 -5.90 6.83 -24.49
C VAL A 96 -4.99 6.39 -23.35
N GLN A 97 -5.23 5.21 -22.78
CA GLN A 97 -4.35 4.65 -21.75
C GLN A 97 -2.95 4.38 -22.35
N THR A 98 -1.93 4.96 -21.74
CA THR A 98 -0.53 4.78 -22.16
C THR A 98 0.23 3.85 -21.23
N GLU A 99 -0.10 3.87 -19.94
CA GLU A 99 0.62 3.10 -18.96
C GLU A 99 -0.29 2.67 -17.80
N SER A 100 0.00 1.50 -17.22
CA SER A 100 -0.63 1.03 -15.98
C SER A 100 0.45 0.43 -15.08
N LYS A 101 0.66 1.02 -13.92
CA LYS A 101 1.68 0.62 -12.95
C LYS A 101 1.04 0.17 -11.65
N THR A 102 1.47 -0.97 -11.11
CA THR A 102 0.95 -1.52 -9.87
C THR A 102 1.68 -0.96 -8.66
N ILE A 103 0.94 -0.39 -7.71
CA ILE A 103 1.45 -0.01 -6.39
C ILE A 103 1.61 -1.26 -5.53
N GLY A 104 0.58 -2.12 -5.52
CA GLY A 104 0.54 -3.37 -4.78
C GLY A 104 -0.83 -3.67 -4.19
N LYS A 105 -0.92 -4.80 -3.48
CA LYS A 105 -2.16 -5.29 -2.87
C LYS A 105 -2.22 -4.97 -1.37
N GLY A 106 -3.44 -4.70 -0.89
CA GLY A 106 -3.71 -4.50 0.54
C GLY A 106 -3.35 -3.11 1.05
N TYR A 107 -3.19 -2.12 0.16
CA TYR A 107 -3.12 -0.71 0.54
C TYR A 107 -4.52 -0.09 0.60
N ASN A 108 -4.69 0.84 1.53
CA ASN A 108 -5.80 1.78 1.51
C ASN A 108 -5.28 3.14 1.07
N ILE A 109 -6.01 3.79 0.18
CA ILE A 109 -5.68 5.13 -0.33
C ILE A 109 -6.81 6.05 0.03
N THR A 110 -6.50 7.12 0.75
CA THR A 110 -7.45 8.18 1.13
C THR A 110 -6.94 9.50 0.59
N ILE A 111 -7.81 10.31 0.04
CA ILE A 111 -7.50 11.64 -0.45
C ILE A 111 -8.22 12.63 0.45
N SER A 112 -7.44 13.46 1.14
CA SER A 112 -7.94 14.53 2.00
C SER A 112 -7.82 15.86 1.27
N ASP A 113 -8.94 16.53 1.02
CA ASP A 113 -9.00 17.87 0.41
C ASP A 113 -9.03 18.92 1.51
N TYR A 114 -8.07 19.84 1.53
CA TYR A 114 -7.89 20.83 2.57
C TYR A 114 -8.29 22.22 2.08
N ALA A 115 -9.41 22.75 2.58
CA ALA A 115 -9.80 24.13 2.39
C ALA A 115 -8.85 25.09 3.12
N ASN A 116 -8.43 24.71 4.34
CA ASN A 116 -7.43 25.42 5.14
C ASN A 116 -6.61 24.39 5.96
N SER A 117 -5.80 24.84 6.91
CA SER A 117 -4.94 23.94 7.68
C SER A 117 -5.68 22.93 8.58
N SER A 118 -6.94 23.18 8.92
CA SER A 118 -7.73 22.36 9.86
C SER A 118 -9.00 21.77 9.24
N ASP A 119 -9.53 22.40 8.19
CA ASP A 119 -10.78 21.97 7.55
C ASP A 119 -10.46 21.07 6.35
N LYS A 120 -10.86 19.80 6.44
CA LYS A 120 -10.59 18.80 5.42
C LYS A 120 -11.80 17.91 5.17
N THR A 121 -11.92 17.46 3.93
CA THR A 121 -12.87 16.43 3.51
C THR A 121 -12.11 15.22 3.00
N ASP A 122 -12.43 14.03 3.52
CA ASP A 122 -11.75 12.79 3.19
C ASP A 122 -12.54 11.97 2.17
N TYR A 123 -11.85 11.45 1.15
CA TYR A 123 -12.38 10.60 0.09
C TYR A 123 -11.57 9.31 0.02
N ALA A 124 -12.21 8.16 0.22
CA ALA A 124 -11.56 6.86 0.05
C ALA A 124 -11.54 6.45 -1.44
N VAL A 125 -10.43 5.87 -1.87
CA VAL A 125 -10.32 5.17 -3.16
C VAL A 125 -10.58 3.69 -2.92
N ASP A 126 -11.64 3.15 -3.50
CA ASP A 126 -12.03 1.74 -3.41
C ASP A 126 -12.42 1.18 -4.80
N SER A 127 -12.94 -0.03 -4.88
CA SER A 127 -13.17 -0.73 -6.16
C SER A 127 -14.12 -0.03 -7.13
N ASP A 128 -14.98 0.83 -6.64
CA ASP A 128 -15.95 1.62 -7.41
C ASP A 128 -15.62 3.12 -7.43
N LYS A 129 -14.56 3.54 -6.72
CA LYS A 129 -14.11 4.93 -6.64
C LYS A 129 -12.67 5.07 -7.08
N LYS A 130 -12.45 5.82 -8.13
CA LYS A 130 -11.11 6.19 -8.59
C LYS A 130 -10.86 7.68 -8.39
N ALA A 131 -9.60 8.05 -8.22
CA ALA A 131 -9.21 9.44 -8.19
C ALA A 131 -8.45 9.80 -9.48
N THR A 132 -8.86 10.87 -10.13
CA THR A 132 -8.26 11.38 -11.37
C THR A 132 -7.60 12.73 -11.11
N VAL A 133 -6.33 12.87 -11.47
CA VAL A 133 -5.53 14.09 -11.34
C VAL A 133 -5.09 14.57 -12.72
N THR A 134 -5.23 15.89 -12.95
CA THR A 134 -4.67 16.57 -14.14
C THR A 134 -3.88 17.79 -13.73
N TYR A 135 -2.92 18.21 -14.57
CA TYR A 135 -2.20 19.47 -14.42
C TYR A 135 -2.48 20.41 -15.58
N THR A 136 -2.32 21.73 -15.38
CA THR A 136 -2.45 22.72 -16.43
C THR A 136 -1.14 22.86 -17.22
N LYS A 137 -1.24 22.91 -18.55
CA LYS A 137 -0.09 22.98 -19.47
C LYS A 137 0.73 24.27 -19.30
N SER A 138 0.10 25.37 -18.93
CA SER A 138 0.77 26.67 -18.87
C SER A 138 1.55 26.92 -17.58
N SER A 139 1.17 26.28 -16.48
CA SER A 139 1.72 26.60 -15.14
C SER A 139 2.13 25.39 -14.33
N GLY A 140 1.70 24.18 -14.74
CA GLY A 140 1.93 22.95 -13.96
C GLY A 140 1.21 22.93 -12.60
N ARG A 141 0.24 23.87 -12.38
CA ARG A 141 -0.68 23.78 -11.23
C ARG A 141 -1.66 22.63 -11.42
N VAL A 142 -2.32 22.21 -10.37
CA VAL A 142 -3.37 21.20 -10.49
C VAL A 142 -4.54 21.78 -11.30
N GLY A 143 -4.88 21.13 -12.40
CA GLY A 143 -5.99 21.53 -13.27
C GLY A 143 -7.32 21.00 -12.77
N SER A 144 -7.35 19.72 -12.38
CA SER A 144 -8.49 19.09 -11.71
C SER A 144 -8.03 17.95 -10.84
N PHE A 145 -8.77 17.73 -9.74
CA PHE A 145 -8.67 16.54 -8.93
C PHE A 145 -10.10 16.07 -8.65
N ILE A 146 -10.43 14.88 -9.10
CA ILE A 146 -11.80 14.36 -9.07
C ILE A 146 -11.76 12.97 -8.45
N VAL A 147 -12.61 12.72 -7.45
CA VAL A 147 -12.85 11.37 -6.93
C VAL A 147 -14.22 10.91 -7.41
N ASN A 148 -14.23 9.96 -8.33
CA ASN A 148 -15.46 9.42 -8.93
C ASN A 148 -15.95 8.22 -8.13
N ALA A 149 -17.19 8.26 -7.68
CA ALA A 149 -17.93 7.14 -7.10
C ALA A 149 -18.89 6.59 -8.17
N GLY A 150 -18.41 5.63 -8.98
CA GLY A 150 -19.22 5.00 -10.04
C GLY A 150 -19.68 5.98 -11.12
N ALA A 151 -20.69 5.57 -11.90
CA ALA A 151 -21.20 6.36 -13.02
C ALA A 151 -22.07 7.58 -12.61
N SER A 152 -22.51 7.66 -11.35
CA SER A 152 -23.57 8.59 -10.92
C SER A 152 -23.11 9.73 -10.02
N ARG A 153 -21.90 9.67 -9.42
CA ARG A 153 -21.40 10.70 -8.52
C ARG A 153 -19.93 10.97 -8.73
N SER A 154 -19.61 12.24 -8.95
CA SER A 154 -18.25 12.75 -9.07
C SER A 154 -18.05 13.84 -8.03
N ASP A 155 -17.22 13.58 -7.03
CA ASP A 155 -16.81 14.59 -6.05
C ASP A 155 -15.57 15.30 -6.59
N LYS A 156 -15.77 16.50 -7.16
CA LYS A 156 -14.69 17.35 -7.67
C LYS A 156 -14.11 18.14 -6.51
N LEU A 157 -12.82 17.95 -6.24
CA LEU A 157 -12.10 18.74 -5.24
C LEU A 157 -11.98 20.20 -5.73
N ASP A 158 -12.09 21.14 -4.81
CA ASP A 158 -12.06 22.57 -5.16
C ASP A 158 -10.60 23.07 -5.29
N VAL A 159 -9.95 22.69 -6.39
CA VAL A 159 -8.55 23.03 -6.67
C VAL A 159 -8.29 24.53 -6.83
N ASN A 160 -9.35 25.36 -6.95
CA ASN A 160 -9.23 26.80 -7.10
C ASN A 160 -9.27 27.54 -5.75
N ASN A 161 -10.08 27.07 -4.81
CA ASN A 161 -10.27 27.72 -3.51
C ASN A 161 -9.54 27.00 -2.38
N ASN A 162 -9.35 25.67 -2.49
CA ASN A 162 -8.66 24.89 -1.49
C ASN A 162 -7.14 24.97 -1.64
N LEU A 163 -6.41 24.63 -0.56
CA LEU A 163 -4.95 24.76 -0.50
C LEU A 163 -4.25 23.58 -1.15
N LYS A 164 -4.65 22.37 -0.79
CA LYS A 164 -3.91 21.14 -1.12
C LYS A 164 -4.78 19.90 -1.00
N ALA A 165 -4.38 18.84 -1.70
CA ALA A 165 -4.78 17.49 -1.37
C ALA A 165 -3.64 16.74 -0.67
N VAL A 166 -3.99 15.84 0.24
CA VAL A 166 -3.06 14.87 0.81
C VAL A 166 -3.53 13.48 0.42
N ILE A 167 -2.68 12.75 -0.30
CA ILE A 167 -2.91 11.36 -0.68
C ILE A 167 -2.22 10.50 0.37
N THR A 168 -3.01 9.92 1.28
CA THR A 168 -2.52 9.02 2.32
C THR A 168 -2.57 7.58 1.81
N ILE A 169 -1.41 6.95 1.74
CA ILE A 169 -1.27 5.52 1.45
C ILE A 169 -1.01 4.80 2.76
N SER A 170 -1.87 3.86 3.13
CA SER A 170 -1.77 3.15 4.40
C SER A 170 -1.85 1.64 4.25
N ARG A 171 -1.21 0.92 5.17
CA ARG A 171 -1.29 -0.54 5.29
C ARG A 171 -1.08 -0.94 6.75
N GLY A 172 -2.12 -1.53 7.36
CA GLY A 172 -2.14 -1.77 8.81
C GLY A 172 -2.05 -0.46 9.58
N SER A 173 -1.13 -0.36 10.53
CA SER A 173 -0.90 0.83 11.36
C SER A 173 0.04 1.88 10.76
N HIS A 174 0.56 1.65 9.55
CA HIS A 174 1.53 2.55 8.92
C HIS A 174 0.89 3.33 7.78
N SER A 175 1.22 4.60 7.68
CA SER A 175 0.81 5.49 6.59
C SER A 175 1.98 6.31 6.08
N TYR A 176 1.83 6.81 4.86
CA TYR A 176 2.75 7.74 4.23
C TYR A 176 1.96 8.71 3.35
N ASP A 177 2.28 9.99 3.45
CA ASP A 177 1.51 11.05 2.83
C ASP A 177 2.23 11.69 1.66
N VAL A 178 1.50 11.87 0.56
CA VAL A 178 1.91 12.65 -0.62
C VAL A 178 1.04 13.88 -0.67
N THR A 179 1.60 15.04 -0.36
CA THR A 179 0.90 16.33 -0.42
C THR A 179 1.02 16.92 -1.82
N VAL A 180 -0.10 17.37 -2.38
CA VAL A 180 -0.21 18.04 -3.69
C VAL A 180 -0.75 19.45 -3.47
N TRP A 181 0.07 20.48 -3.66
CA TRP A 181 -0.34 21.88 -3.54
C TRP A 181 -1.04 22.34 -4.82
N TYR A 182 -2.29 22.73 -4.74
CA TYR A 182 -3.11 23.05 -5.93
C TYR A 182 -2.56 24.22 -6.74
N SER A 183 -2.24 25.33 -6.09
CA SER A 183 -1.83 26.58 -6.76
C SER A 183 -0.50 26.46 -7.51
N THR A 184 0.39 25.56 -7.10
CA THR A 184 1.75 25.40 -7.67
C THR A 184 1.97 24.08 -8.35
N GLY A 185 1.14 23.07 -8.08
CA GLY A 185 1.38 21.68 -8.45
C GLY A 185 2.60 21.06 -7.77
N LYS A 186 3.17 21.74 -6.75
CA LYS A 186 4.31 21.23 -5.98
C LYS A 186 3.88 19.99 -5.20
N LEU A 187 4.79 19.02 -5.10
CA LEU A 187 4.61 17.79 -4.33
C LEU A 187 5.55 17.79 -3.13
N SER A 188 5.12 17.21 -2.02
CA SER A 188 5.98 16.89 -0.87
C SER A 188 5.59 15.56 -0.23
N LEU A 189 6.53 14.96 0.48
CA LEU A 189 6.40 13.68 1.16
C LEU A 189 6.52 13.86 2.68
N SER A 190 5.74 13.12 3.43
CA SER A 190 5.79 13.11 4.91
C SER A 190 5.36 11.77 5.49
#